data_324348f17c1db701f16fbd101ed7cb88
#
_entry.id   324348f17c1db701f16fbd101ed7cb88
#
_cell.length_a   1.000
_cell.length_b   1.000
_cell.length_c   1.000
_cell.angle_alpha   90.00
_cell.angle_beta   90.00
_cell.angle_gamma   90.00
#
_symmetry.space_group_name_H-M   'P 1'
#
loop_
_entity.id
_entity.type
_entity.pdbx_description
1 polymer ?
#
loop_
_entity_poly.entity_id
_entity_poly.type
_entity_poly.pdbx_seq_one_letter_code
_entity_poly.pdbx_strand_id
1 'polypeptide(L)'
;MARPMITGALALAGMLSITHGAWIPIKASLAQVLLDNAWRETLYSGQSLKPWPWADTWPVARLSVPAQDKSMVVLSGANGAALAFGPAHVRTSAPPGSADNSVIVGHRDTHFAFLQKIKPGARLQLESADGAVHHYQVSDARVLHETDTDVLAATGSR
;
A
#
# COMPACT_ATOMS: atom_id res chain seq x y z
N MET A 1 1.73 -28.53 -46.42
CA MET A 1 2.80 -28.29 -45.43
C MET A 1 2.63 -27.01 -44.61
N ALA A 2 1.79 -26.02 -44.97
CA ALA A 2 1.63 -24.76 -44.27
C ALA A 2 0.85 -24.85 -42.93
N ARG A 3 -0.09 -25.77 -42.76
CA ARG A 3 -0.93 -25.91 -41.55
C ARG A 3 -0.14 -26.15 -40.25
N PRO A 4 0.80 -27.12 -40.16
CA PRO A 4 1.54 -27.35 -38.92
C PRO A 4 2.45 -26.16 -38.52
N MET A 5 2.96 -25.38 -39.46
CA MET A 5 3.75 -24.19 -39.17
C MET A 5 2.90 -23.05 -38.58
N ILE A 6 1.68 -22.88 -39.10
CA ILE A 6 0.74 -21.86 -38.58
C ILE A 6 0.30 -22.23 -37.16
N THR A 7 0.00 -23.50 -36.90
CA THR A 7 -0.38 -23.99 -35.55
C THR A 7 0.77 -23.79 -34.55
N GLY A 8 2.01 -24.10 -34.96
CA GLY A 8 3.19 -23.91 -34.14
C GLY A 8 3.45 -22.41 -33.84
N ALA A 9 3.30 -21.53 -34.83
CA ALA A 9 3.44 -20.10 -34.65
C ALA A 9 2.38 -19.51 -33.70
N LEU A 10 1.13 -19.94 -33.83
CA LEU A 10 0.04 -19.54 -32.93
C LEU A 10 0.25 -20.04 -31.50
N ALA A 11 0.71 -21.27 -31.31
CA ALA A 11 1.04 -21.83 -30.01
C ALA A 11 2.18 -21.04 -29.34
N LEU A 12 3.22 -20.70 -30.09
CA LEU A 12 4.34 -19.91 -29.58
C LEU A 12 3.89 -18.48 -29.20
N ALA A 13 3.10 -17.82 -30.05
CA ALA A 13 2.55 -16.51 -29.77
C ALA A 13 1.65 -16.51 -28.52
N GLY A 14 0.82 -17.55 -28.37
CA GLY A 14 -0.01 -17.74 -27.18
C GLY A 14 0.82 -17.93 -25.91
N MET A 15 1.87 -18.72 -25.95
CA MET A 15 2.77 -18.97 -24.84
C MET A 15 3.53 -17.70 -24.42
N LEU A 16 4.02 -16.91 -25.40
CA LEU A 16 4.65 -15.60 -25.16
C LEU A 16 3.66 -14.61 -24.53
N SER A 17 2.41 -14.60 -24.97
CA SER A 17 1.38 -13.73 -24.39
C SER A 17 1.05 -14.11 -22.95
N ILE A 18 0.97 -15.40 -22.63
CA ILE A 18 0.72 -15.90 -21.26
C ILE A 18 1.89 -15.54 -20.34
N THR A 19 3.13 -15.76 -20.78
CA THR A 19 4.32 -15.40 -19.96
C THR A 19 4.41 -13.90 -19.73
N HIS A 20 4.08 -13.08 -20.73
CA HIS A 20 4.05 -11.63 -20.56
C HIS A 20 2.94 -11.19 -19.59
N GLY A 21 1.75 -11.79 -19.69
CA GLY A 21 0.63 -11.50 -18.78
C GLY A 21 0.88 -11.94 -17.33
N ALA A 22 1.54 -13.09 -17.13
CA ALA A 22 1.88 -13.60 -15.80
C ALA A 22 3.00 -12.82 -15.09
N TRP A 23 3.81 -12.08 -15.83
CA TRP A 23 4.96 -11.34 -15.29
C TRP A 23 4.57 -10.22 -14.31
N ILE A 24 3.48 -9.50 -14.60
CA ILE A 24 3.02 -8.39 -13.74
C ILE A 24 2.57 -8.89 -12.36
N PRO A 25 1.67 -9.88 -12.23
CA PRO A 25 1.26 -10.37 -10.91
C PRO A 25 2.41 -11.03 -10.13
N ILE A 26 3.36 -11.70 -10.80
CA ILE A 26 4.54 -12.27 -10.13
C ILE A 26 5.40 -11.17 -9.52
N LYS A 27 5.68 -10.09 -10.25
CA LYS A 27 6.41 -8.94 -9.71
C LYS A 27 5.68 -8.28 -8.54
N ALA A 28 4.36 -8.12 -8.64
CA ALA A 28 3.56 -7.55 -7.57
C ALA A 28 3.63 -8.41 -6.29
N SER A 29 3.50 -9.73 -6.42
CA SER A 29 3.62 -10.65 -5.28
C SER A 29 5.01 -10.62 -4.66
N LEU A 30 6.06 -10.61 -5.48
CA LEU A 30 7.44 -10.50 -4.99
C LEU A 30 7.67 -9.18 -4.24
N ALA A 31 7.16 -8.07 -4.78
CA ALA A 31 7.25 -6.78 -4.12
C ALA A 31 6.58 -6.78 -2.73
N GLN A 32 5.42 -7.44 -2.57
CA GLN A 32 4.76 -7.56 -1.26
C GLN A 32 5.62 -8.36 -0.26
N VAL A 33 6.24 -9.46 -0.70
CA VAL A 33 7.15 -10.24 0.15
C VAL A 33 8.36 -9.40 0.59
N LEU A 34 8.94 -8.64 -0.32
CA LEU A 34 10.08 -7.76 0.00
C LEU A 34 9.69 -6.62 0.95
N LEU A 35 8.50 -6.05 0.77
CA LEU A 35 7.95 -5.05 1.68
C LEU A 35 7.68 -5.59 3.07
N ASP A 36 7.10 -6.79 3.18
CA ASP A 36 6.86 -7.45 4.47
C ASP A 36 8.18 -7.81 5.18
N ASN A 37 9.20 -8.22 4.43
CA ASN A 37 10.53 -8.46 4.98
C ASN A 37 11.18 -7.17 5.49
N ALA A 38 11.15 -6.11 4.69
CA ALA A 38 11.67 -4.79 5.08
C ALA A 38 10.94 -4.23 6.31
N TRP A 39 9.62 -4.44 6.41
CA TRP A 39 8.84 -4.06 7.60
C TRP A 39 9.30 -4.82 8.84
N ARG A 40 9.40 -6.14 8.77
CA ARG A 40 9.88 -6.96 9.91
C ARG A 40 11.28 -6.57 10.35
N GLU A 41 12.16 -6.33 9.42
CA GLU A 41 13.53 -5.89 9.71
C GLU A 41 13.55 -4.48 10.31
N THR A 42 12.66 -3.57 9.85
CA THR A 42 12.48 -2.24 10.47
C THR A 42 12.05 -2.36 11.92
N LEU A 43 11.08 -3.23 12.23
CA LEU A 43 10.65 -3.47 13.62
C LEU A 43 11.76 -4.07 14.49
N TYR A 44 12.59 -4.96 13.93
CA TYR A 44 13.66 -5.61 14.67
C TYR A 44 14.86 -4.68 14.92
N SER A 45 15.26 -3.89 13.91
CA SER A 45 16.46 -3.04 13.96
C SER A 45 16.18 -1.62 14.46
N GLY A 46 14.92 -1.17 14.43
CA GLY A 46 14.54 0.23 14.68
C GLY A 46 14.97 1.20 13.57
N GLN A 47 15.45 0.68 12.43
CA GLN A 47 15.93 1.49 11.31
C GLN A 47 14.99 1.35 10.11
N SER A 48 14.74 2.45 9.41
CA SER A 48 13.97 2.43 8.16
C SER A 48 14.78 1.75 7.05
N LEU A 49 14.34 0.58 6.61
CA LEU A 49 15.03 -0.24 5.62
C LEU A 49 14.28 -0.25 4.30
N LYS A 50 15.02 -0.11 3.20
CA LYS A 50 14.46 -0.17 1.86
C LYS A 50 14.12 -1.61 1.48
N PRO A 51 12.97 -1.88 0.83
CA PRO A 51 12.59 -3.23 0.41
C PRO A 51 13.50 -3.80 -0.69
N TRP A 52 14.16 -2.95 -1.47
CA TRP A 52 15.21 -3.29 -2.44
C TRP A 52 16.19 -2.11 -2.60
N PRO A 53 17.43 -2.35 -3.07
CA PRO A 53 18.50 -1.34 -3.05
C PRO A 53 18.18 -0.02 -3.77
N TRP A 54 17.42 -0.09 -4.85
CA TRP A 54 17.05 1.08 -5.66
C TRP A 54 15.66 1.64 -5.33
N ALA A 55 15.03 1.17 -4.23
CA ALA A 55 13.77 1.76 -3.78
C ALA A 55 14.00 3.19 -3.27
N ASP A 56 13.11 4.09 -3.61
CA ASP A 56 13.05 5.46 -3.11
C ASP A 56 12.00 5.66 -2.01
N THR A 57 11.47 4.54 -1.52
CA THR A 57 10.52 4.43 -0.42
C THR A 57 10.92 3.33 0.56
N TRP A 58 10.36 3.34 1.76
CA TRP A 58 10.54 2.34 2.80
C TRP A 58 9.28 2.21 3.65
N PRO A 59 9.06 1.10 4.35
CA PRO A 59 7.97 0.94 5.31
C PRO A 59 8.05 1.95 6.46
N VAL A 60 6.91 2.51 6.84
CA VAL A 60 6.80 3.44 7.99
C VAL A 60 5.73 3.02 8.99
N ALA A 61 4.78 2.19 8.57
CA ALA A 61 3.74 1.64 9.42
C ALA A 61 3.12 0.39 8.78
N ARG A 62 2.30 -0.32 9.54
CA ARG A 62 1.39 -1.36 9.04
C ARG A 62 -0.03 -1.00 9.41
N LEU A 63 -0.89 -0.85 8.41
CA LEU A 63 -2.32 -0.60 8.59
C LEU A 63 -3.09 -1.91 8.53
N SER A 64 -3.91 -2.18 9.54
CA SER A 64 -4.76 -3.37 9.60
C SER A 64 -6.23 -3.00 9.80
N VAL A 65 -7.10 -3.76 9.15
CA VAL A 65 -8.56 -3.66 9.25
C VAL A 65 -9.08 -5.05 9.65
N PRO A 66 -9.10 -5.40 10.94
CA PRO A 66 -9.37 -6.77 11.41
C PRO A 66 -10.73 -7.30 10.93
N ALA A 67 -11.75 -6.46 10.90
CA ALA A 67 -13.10 -6.84 10.45
C ALA A 67 -13.18 -7.27 8.98
N GLN A 68 -12.15 -6.99 8.19
CA GLN A 68 -12.08 -7.32 6.75
C GLN A 68 -10.88 -8.21 6.42
N ASP A 69 -10.17 -8.71 7.42
CA ASP A 69 -8.93 -9.49 7.27
C ASP A 69 -7.94 -8.81 6.31
N LYS A 70 -7.77 -7.50 6.46
CA LYS A 70 -6.85 -6.68 5.67
C LYS A 70 -5.67 -6.25 6.52
N SER A 71 -4.47 -6.42 5.97
CA SER A 71 -3.24 -5.87 6.53
C SER A 71 -2.33 -5.45 5.37
N MET A 72 -1.74 -4.27 5.47
CA MET A 72 -0.91 -3.72 4.41
C MET A 72 0.19 -2.82 4.99
N VAL A 73 1.36 -2.89 4.39
CA VAL A 73 2.49 -2.03 4.73
C VAL A 73 2.23 -0.64 4.18
N VAL A 74 2.40 0.38 5.03
CA VAL A 74 2.34 1.80 4.65
C VAL A 74 3.74 2.28 4.33
N LEU A 75 3.89 2.91 3.17
CA LEU A 75 5.18 3.34 2.63
C LEU A 75 5.44 4.82 2.92
N SER A 76 6.70 5.21 2.93
CA SER A 76 7.12 6.61 3.07
C SER A 76 6.97 7.36 1.75
N GLY A 77 6.23 8.47 1.75
CA GLY A 77 6.08 9.37 0.61
C GLY A 77 5.01 8.92 -0.40
N ALA A 78 4.13 9.85 -0.72
CA ALA A 78 2.94 9.63 -1.56
C ALA A 78 3.22 9.88 -3.06
N ASN A 79 4.36 9.44 -3.57
CA ASN A 79 4.65 9.52 -5.00
C ASN A 79 4.07 8.33 -5.77
N GLY A 80 3.96 8.44 -7.09
CA GLY A 80 3.35 7.41 -7.93
C GLY A 80 4.08 6.06 -7.85
N ALA A 81 5.40 6.05 -7.62
CA ALA A 81 6.18 4.83 -7.48
C ALA A 81 5.81 4.08 -6.20
N ALA A 82 5.73 4.76 -5.05
CA ALA A 82 5.31 4.18 -3.78
C ALA A 82 3.86 3.66 -3.84
N LEU A 83 2.94 4.47 -4.39
CA LEU A 83 1.52 4.13 -4.49
C LEU A 83 1.24 2.91 -5.37
N ALA A 84 2.13 2.56 -6.29
CA ALA A 84 2.01 1.33 -7.08
C ALA A 84 2.15 0.06 -6.22
N PHE A 85 2.84 0.14 -5.08
CA PHE A 85 3.14 -1.01 -4.23
C PHE A 85 2.30 -1.08 -2.96
N GLY A 86 1.76 0.05 -2.47
CA GLY A 86 0.98 0.07 -1.23
C GLY A 86 0.39 1.45 -0.92
N PRO A 87 -0.38 1.57 0.16
CA PRO A 87 -0.72 2.87 0.71
C PRO A 87 0.55 3.57 1.20
N ALA A 88 0.54 4.90 1.18
CA ALA A 88 1.71 5.68 1.52
C ALA A 88 1.37 6.86 2.44
N HIS A 89 2.26 7.15 3.36
CA HIS A 89 2.19 8.28 4.27
C HIS A 89 2.68 9.55 3.59
N VAL A 90 1.91 10.62 3.71
CA VAL A 90 2.28 11.96 3.23
C VAL A 90 3.29 12.57 4.20
N ARG A 91 4.54 12.70 3.79
CA ARG A 91 5.66 13.11 4.67
C ARG A 91 5.49 14.48 5.35
N THR A 92 4.66 15.35 4.78
CA THR A 92 4.37 16.68 5.34
C THR A 92 3.28 16.65 6.42
N SER A 93 2.62 15.52 6.62
CA SER A 93 1.68 15.29 7.72
C SER A 93 2.38 14.66 8.93
N ALA A 94 1.68 14.60 10.07
CA ALA A 94 2.24 14.01 11.28
C ALA A 94 2.63 12.53 11.06
N PRO A 95 3.71 12.04 11.67
CA PRO A 95 4.10 10.64 11.55
C PRO A 95 2.99 9.67 11.97
N PRO A 96 2.90 8.48 11.36
CA PRO A 96 1.93 7.46 11.75
C PRO A 96 2.05 7.10 13.23
N GLY A 97 0.93 7.18 13.97
CA GLY A 97 0.88 6.90 15.40
C GLY A 97 1.20 8.08 16.32
N SER A 98 1.67 9.21 15.80
CA SER A 98 1.88 10.42 16.60
C SER A 98 0.60 11.25 16.73
N ALA A 99 0.62 12.22 17.64
CA ALA A 99 -0.43 13.23 17.73
C ALA A 99 -0.50 14.08 16.46
N ASP A 100 -1.66 14.68 16.21
CA ASP A 100 -2.00 15.45 15.04
C ASP A 100 -2.40 14.62 13.79
N ASN A 101 -2.67 15.26 12.69
CA ASN A 101 -3.23 14.68 11.47
C ASN A 101 -2.17 13.90 10.68
N SER A 102 -2.23 12.58 10.76
CA SER A 102 -1.43 11.67 9.95
C SER A 102 -2.18 11.25 8.70
N VAL A 103 -1.67 11.59 7.53
CA VAL A 103 -2.34 11.36 6.25
C VAL A 103 -1.74 10.16 5.54
N ILE A 104 -2.57 9.15 5.29
CA ILE A 104 -2.22 7.97 4.51
C ILE A 104 -3.10 7.95 3.25
N VAL A 105 -2.46 7.86 2.10
CA VAL A 105 -3.12 7.83 0.79
C VAL A 105 -2.91 6.49 0.09
N GLY A 106 -3.80 6.15 -0.82
CA GLY A 106 -3.71 4.91 -1.58
C GLY A 106 -4.68 4.90 -2.76
N HIS A 107 -4.42 4.03 -3.74
CA HIS A 107 -5.33 3.87 -4.86
C HIS A 107 -6.68 3.32 -4.41
N ARG A 108 -7.76 4.05 -4.75
CA ARG A 108 -9.14 3.72 -4.38
C ARG A 108 -9.57 2.33 -4.84
N ASP A 109 -9.13 1.92 -6.01
CA ASP A 109 -9.63 0.70 -6.67
C ASP A 109 -8.76 -0.54 -6.34
N THR A 110 -7.65 -0.37 -5.61
CA THR A 110 -6.75 -1.46 -5.20
C THR A 110 -6.57 -1.50 -3.68
N HIS A 111 -5.54 -0.86 -3.15
CA HIS A 111 -5.18 -0.94 -1.73
C HIS A 111 -6.30 -0.41 -0.82
N PHE A 112 -7.00 0.65 -1.23
CA PHE A 112 -8.10 1.25 -0.48
C PHE A 112 -9.51 0.90 -1.00
N ALA A 113 -9.64 -0.12 -1.83
CA ALA A 113 -10.95 -0.61 -2.28
C ALA A 113 -11.88 -1.00 -1.10
N PHE A 114 -11.32 -1.41 0.02
CA PHE A 114 -12.07 -1.74 1.23
C PHE A 114 -12.79 -0.54 1.85
N LEU A 115 -12.33 0.70 1.61
CA LEU A 115 -12.98 1.91 2.13
C LEU A 115 -14.42 2.08 1.62
N GLN A 116 -14.75 1.52 0.46
CA GLN A 116 -16.14 1.53 -0.05
C GLN A 116 -17.14 0.82 0.89
N LYS A 117 -16.63 -0.08 1.73
CA LYS A 117 -17.44 -0.87 2.69
C LYS A 117 -17.23 -0.45 4.13
N ILE A 118 -16.34 0.49 4.39
CA ILE A 118 -16.07 0.96 5.74
C ILE A 118 -17.21 1.86 6.23
N LYS A 119 -17.52 1.75 7.51
CA LYS A 119 -18.58 2.54 8.13
C LYS A 119 -18.04 3.24 9.37
N PRO A 120 -18.61 4.39 9.77
CA PRO A 120 -18.34 4.96 11.08
C PRO A 120 -18.47 3.91 12.18
N GLY A 121 -17.55 3.95 13.15
CA GLY A 121 -17.42 2.94 14.19
C GLY A 121 -16.50 1.77 13.86
N ALA A 122 -16.11 1.56 12.59
CA ALA A 122 -15.15 0.52 12.23
C ALA A 122 -13.79 0.74 12.91
N ARG A 123 -13.16 -0.35 13.32
CA ARG A 123 -11.86 -0.31 14.00
C ARG A 123 -10.72 -0.54 13.02
N LEU A 124 -9.69 0.29 13.14
CA LEU A 124 -8.43 0.18 12.44
C LEU A 124 -7.30 0.04 13.46
N GLN A 125 -6.23 -0.61 13.06
CA GLN A 125 -4.99 -0.69 13.83
C GLN A 125 -3.85 -0.18 12.96
N LEU A 126 -2.98 0.61 13.56
CA LEU A 126 -1.77 1.10 12.92
C LEU A 126 -0.59 0.74 13.82
N GLU A 127 0.27 -0.14 13.34
CA GLU A 127 1.54 -0.48 13.98
C GLU A 127 2.59 0.48 13.42
N SER A 128 3.21 1.28 14.30
CA SER A 128 4.29 2.21 13.94
C SER A 128 5.66 1.52 13.97
N ALA A 129 6.69 2.19 13.43
CA ALA A 129 8.02 1.59 13.27
C ALA A 129 8.74 1.27 14.59
N ASP A 130 8.29 1.80 15.71
CA ASP A 130 8.74 1.46 17.06
C ASP A 130 8.03 0.24 17.66
N GLY A 131 7.13 -0.39 16.90
CA GLY A 131 6.33 -1.55 17.33
C GLY A 131 5.08 -1.20 18.14
N ALA A 132 4.79 0.08 18.38
CA ALA A 132 3.58 0.48 19.07
C ALA A 132 2.34 0.27 18.17
N VAL A 133 1.28 -0.29 18.75
CA VAL A 133 0.01 -0.50 18.03
C VAL A 133 -1.02 0.52 18.49
N HIS A 134 -1.42 1.38 17.57
CA HIS A 134 -2.41 2.43 17.78
C HIS A 134 -3.77 1.96 17.27
N HIS A 135 -4.79 2.12 18.10
CA HIS A 135 -6.16 1.76 17.76
C HIS A 135 -6.94 3.00 17.34
N TYR A 136 -7.53 2.95 16.17
CA TYR A 136 -8.36 4.02 15.63
C TYR A 136 -9.78 3.53 15.41
N GLN A 137 -10.72 4.47 15.50
CA GLN A 137 -12.10 4.24 15.14
C GLN A 137 -12.47 5.22 14.02
N VAL A 138 -13.10 4.72 12.97
CA VAL A 138 -13.60 5.56 11.88
C VAL A 138 -14.70 6.46 12.43
N SER A 139 -14.48 7.75 12.41
CA SER A 139 -15.47 8.77 12.82
C SER A 139 -16.38 9.15 11.67
N ASP A 140 -15.83 9.26 10.46
CA ASP A 140 -16.53 9.69 9.25
C ASP A 140 -15.94 9.02 8.01
N ALA A 141 -16.75 8.86 6.97
CA ALA A 141 -16.35 8.38 5.66
C ALA A 141 -17.15 9.13 4.58
N ARG A 142 -16.46 9.93 3.77
CA ARG A 142 -17.09 10.81 2.78
C ARG A 142 -16.30 10.86 1.47
N VAL A 143 -16.98 11.17 0.40
CA VAL A 143 -16.37 11.47 -0.89
C VAL A 143 -16.19 12.98 -0.99
N LEU A 144 -14.95 13.40 -1.24
CA LEU A 144 -14.58 14.80 -1.40
C LEU A 144 -14.21 15.07 -2.86
N HIS A 145 -14.30 16.32 -3.28
CA HIS A 145 -13.73 16.76 -4.55
C HIS A 145 -12.21 16.86 -4.41
N GLU A 146 -11.47 16.64 -5.49
CA GLU A 146 -10.00 16.66 -5.50
C GLU A 146 -9.38 18.00 -5.06
N THR A 147 -10.16 19.10 -5.15
CA THR A 147 -9.74 20.43 -4.69
C THR A 147 -9.92 20.66 -3.19
N ASP A 148 -10.61 19.77 -2.49
CA ASP A 148 -10.88 19.89 -1.04
C ASP A 148 -9.67 19.37 -0.25
N THR A 149 -8.64 20.20 -0.16
CA THR A 149 -7.37 19.86 0.49
C THR A 149 -7.31 20.19 1.98
N ASP A 150 -8.34 20.78 2.55
CA ASP A 150 -8.41 21.15 3.97
C ASP A 150 -8.25 19.95 4.90
N VAL A 151 -8.64 18.75 4.42
CA VAL A 151 -8.47 17.48 5.15
C VAL A 151 -7.01 17.09 5.38
N LEU A 152 -6.07 17.72 4.65
CA LEU A 152 -4.63 17.49 4.80
C LEU A 152 -4.00 18.40 5.85
N ALA A 153 -4.73 19.42 6.32
CA ALA A 153 -4.21 20.38 7.27
C ALA A 153 -3.94 19.76 8.66
N ALA A 154 -2.94 20.26 9.34
CA ALA A 154 -2.70 19.92 10.74
C ALA A 154 -3.91 20.35 11.60
N THR A 155 -4.33 19.47 12.50
CA THR A 155 -5.49 19.73 13.37
C THR A 155 -5.09 20.40 14.67
N GLY A 156 -3.78 20.45 15.00
CA GLY A 156 -3.26 20.99 16.25
C GLY A 156 -3.70 20.18 17.48
N SER A 157 -4.23 18.99 17.29
CA SER A 157 -4.61 18.09 18.39
C SER A 157 -3.37 17.54 19.08
N ARG A 158 -3.32 17.70 20.41
CA ARG A 158 -2.28 17.13 21.28
C ARG A 158 -2.75 15.82 21.88
#